data_d28324662f8c9cf704724ab8171b01e1
#
_entry.id   d28324662f8c9cf704724ab8171b01e1
#
_cell.length_a   1.000
_cell.length_b   1.000
_cell.length_c   1.000
_cell.angle_alpha   90.00
_cell.angle_beta   90.00
_cell.angle_gamma   90.00
#
_symmetry.space_group_name_H-M   'P 1'
#
loop_
_entity.id
_entity.type
_entity.pdbx_description
1 polymer ?
#
loop_
_entity_poly.entity_id
_entity_poly.type
_entity_poly.pdbx_seq_one_letter_code
_entity_poly.pdbx_strand_id
1 'polypeptide(L)'
;MSFVLILPLIFFLFSCGVRKSIHYLPDINQYSLDIPKINIINDSTFSYAQNYLTKNKQQLWELYIQGNPLQLGYNNGALTQNLMRRQEEIFFSKVESFVPSKFKQKILGKFLKWYNRKMYLNVRDEYQVELYGLSQYSSEKYDFIAPRYLRNLYLHGAHDIGHALQDLAIVGCTSLAVWDANSEDGDLLIGRNFDFYVNDEFAKNKLVEFVEPNEGIPYISVSWPGMIGVVSGMNKEGVTVTINAGKSKIPLAAKTPVSLVTREILQYATNIDEAIAIAKKSKVFVSESILIGSAHDRNAVIIEISPNNFGLYHAKNSSKIFSTNHFQSEAYKNDKINQKHILESHSEYRYKKLGELLEEYKELSPEKMAAILRDQSGLNHRRIGYGNEKAINQLQAHHSIIFSPEKKLVWVSSSPYQLGEYVCYDLNIIFSEKRLQNGEFATSSMNIAQDPFIDSQEFKDYKECKEKMREVEKATSTKDQFLSDQYLNHFKALNADFWKVYFETGKYYYSKKEYQKSKIEFEKALTKEITTTQDKNTIKKHLNKTLKKVKLKK
;
A
#
# COMPACT_ATOMS: atom_id res chain seq x y z
N MET A 1 -45.86 -3.84 3.85
CA MET A 1 -45.90 -2.36 3.75
C MET A 1 -44.62 -1.62 4.24
N SER A 2 -43.65 -2.29 4.87
CA SER A 2 -42.46 -1.61 5.44
C SER A 2 -41.33 -1.29 4.43
N PHE A 3 -41.30 -1.93 3.28
CA PHE A 3 -40.22 -1.71 2.26
C PHE A 3 -40.39 -0.42 1.44
N VAL A 4 -41.60 0.10 1.32
CA VAL A 4 -41.92 1.29 0.50
C VAL A 4 -41.56 2.61 1.21
N LEU A 5 -41.53 2.60 2.56
CA LEU A 5 -41.19 3.77 3.38
C LEU A 5 -39.69 3.96 3.59
N ILE A 6 -38.87 2.91 3.42
CA ILE A 6 -37.40 2.97 3.56
C ILE A 6 -36.76 3.59 2.32
N LEU A 7 -37.35 3.41 1.14
CA LEU A 7 -36.83 3.96 -0.13
C LEU A 7 -36.77 5.50 -0.18
N PRO A 8 -37.85 6.26 0.19
CA PRO A 8 -37.79 7.71 0.23
C PRO A 8 -36.91 8.26 1.36
N LEU A 9 -36.81 7.57 2.52
CA LEU A 9 -35.89 7.97 3.59
C LEU A 9 -34.42 7.86 3.16
N ILE A 10 -34.07 6.85 2.39
CA ILE A 10 -32.76 6.70 1.76
C ILE A 10 -32.51 7.83 0.77
N PHE A 11 -33.51 8.23 -0.03
CA PHE A 11 -33.39 9.37 -0.96
C PHE A 11 -33.22 10.72 -0.25
N PHE A 12 -33.86 10.95 0.89
CA PHE A 12 -33.67 12.18 1.69
C PHE A 12 -32.29 12.24 2.36
N LEU A 13 -31.74 11.12 2.82
CA LEU A 13 -30.39 11.02 3.36
C LEU A 13 -29.31 11.31 2.29
N PHE A 14 -29.58 11.03 1.03
CA PHE A 14 -28.68 11.33 -0.10
C PHE A 14 -28.66 12.82 -0.48
N SER A 15 -29.62 13.63 -0.09
CA SER A 15 -29.74 15.03 -0.50
C SER A 15 -29.00 16.00 0.42
N CYS A 16 -29.09 15.83 1.74
CA CYS A 16 -28.52 16.77 2.71
C CYS A 16 -27.03 16.50 2.97
N GLY A 17 -26.16 17.42 2.59
CA GLY A 17 -24.71 17.36 2.76
C GLY A 17 -23.93 16.96 1.50
N VAL A 18 -24.46 16.09 0.62
CA VAL A 18 -23.83 15.77 -0.67
C VAL A 18 -23.79 17.03 -1.56
N ARG A 19 -24.91 17.77 -1.68
CA ARG A 19 -24.97 19.01 -2.47
C ARG A 19 -23.97 20.05 -1.96
N LYS A 20 -23.85 20.22 -0.63
CA LYS A 20 -22.89 21.15 -0.04
C LYS A 20 -21.45 20.73 -0.35
N SER A 21 -21.12 19.44 -0.24
CA SER A 21 -19.76 18.96 -0.52
C SER A 21 -19.36 19.07 -1.99
N ILE A 22 -20.31 18.84 -2.92
CA ILE A 22 -20.05 18.92 -4.37
C ILE A 22 -19.68 20.35 -4.83
N HIS A 23 -20.21 21.36 -4.16
CA HIS A 23 -19.94 22.76 -4.49
C HIS A 23 -18.88 23.39 -3.59
N TYR A 24 -18.32 22.63 -2.66
CA TYR A 24 -17.28 23.14 -1.79
C TYR A 24 -15.94 23.22 -2.52
N LEU A 25 -15.28 24.35 -2.39
CA LEU A 25 -13.91 24.59 -2.81
C LEU A 25 -13.17 25.28 -1.66
N PRO A 26 -11.88 25.01 -1.48
CA PRO A 26 -11.08 25.71 -0.47
C PRO A 26 -10.90 27.18 -0.84
N ASP A 27 -10.69 28.02 0.16
CA ASP A 27 -10.34 29.43 -0.06
C ASP A 27 -8.87 29.54 -0.50
N ILE A 28 -8.65 30.04 -1.70
CA ILE A 28 -7.32 30.25 -2.30
C ILE A 28 -6.94 31.72 -2.45
N ASN A 29 -7.79 32.66 -1.98
CA ASN A 29 -7.62 34.11 -2.24
C ASN A 29 -6.30 34.68 -1.66
N GLN A 30 -5.75 34.06 -0.63
CA GLN A 30 -4.47 34.47 -0.03
C GLN A 30 -3.24 34.04 -0.82
N TYR A 31 -3.39 33.21 -1.85
CA TYR A 31 -2.30 32.67 -2.68
C TYR A 31 -2.28 33.30 -4.06
N SER A 32 -1.10 33.64 -4.56
CA SER A 32 -0.95 34.06 -5.95
C SER A 32 -1.12 32.88 -6.90
N LEU A 33 -1.88 33.07 -7.96
CA LEU A 33 -2.05 32.08 -9.03
C LEU A 33 -0.86 32.18 -9.99
N ASP A 34 0.14 31.36 -9.81
CA ASP A 34 1.24 31.18 -10.74
C ASP A 34 1.16 29.77 -11.35
N ILE A 35 0.72 29.71 -12.61
CA ILE A 35 0.55 28.45 -13.33
C ILE A 35 1.89 28.01 -13.90
N PRO A 36 2.43 26.84 -13.49
CA PRO A 36 3.74 26.37 -13.93
C PRO A 36 3.79 26.19 -15.46
N LYS A 37 4.82 26.79 -16.09
CA LYS A 37 5.21 26.52 -17.48
C LYS A 37 6.33 25.51 -17.48
N ILE A 38 6.01 24.26 -17.75
CA ILE A 38 6.96 23.16 -17.66
C ILE A 38 8.00 23.23 -18.78
N ASN A 39 9.26 23.21 -18.42
CA ASN A 39 10.39 23.00 -19.32
C ASN A 39 10.64 21.51 -19.48
N ILE A 40 10.58 21.00 -20.69
CA ILE A 40 10.91 19.63 -21.04
C ILE A 40 12.42 19.60 -21.37
N ILE A 41 13.20 18.97 -20.50
CA ILE A 41 14.66 18.82 -20.69
C ILE A 41 14.92 17.61 -21.59
N ASN A 42 14.24 16.49 -21.32
CA ASN A 42 14.21 15.28 -22.13
C ASN A 42 12.96 14.45 -21.81
N ASP A 43 12.84 13.25 -22.38
CA ASP A 43 11.65 12.38 -22.24
C ASP A 43 11.35 11.94 -20.79
N SER A 44 12.32 12.09 -19.89
CA SER A 44 12.24 11.65 -18.49
C SER A 44 12.60 12.74 -17.47
N THR A 45 12.85 13.98 -17.93
CA THR A 45 13.24 15.08 -17.04
C THR A 45 12.48 16.35 -17.40
N PHE A 46 11.76 16.87 -16.42
CA PHE A 46 10.90 18.05 -16.50
C PHE A 46 11.24 19.01 -15.38
N SER A 47 11.13 20.31 -15.61
CA SER A 47 11.40 21.30 -14.59
C SER A 47 10.48 22.53 -14.68
N TYR A 48 10.32 23.22 -13.57
CA TYR A 48 9.74 24.54 -13.45
C TYR A 48 10.34 25.26 -12.24
N ALA A 49 11.00 26.41 -12.50
CA ALA A 49 11.78 27.12 -11.49
C ALA A 49 12.77 26.14 -10.78
N GLN A 50 12.61 25.94 -9.47
CA GLN A 50 13.43 24.99 -8.70
C GLN A 50 12.74 23.65 -8.46
N ASN A 51 11.65 23.36 -9.17
CA ASN A 51 10.91 22.11 -9.07
C ASN A 51 11.31 21.18 -10.22
N TYR A 52 11.43 19.89 -9.94
CA TYR A 52 11.93 18.89 -10.89
C TYR A 52 11.14 17.60 -10.81
N LEU A 53 10.91 16.97 -11.95
CA LEU A 53 10.54 15.58 -12.06
C LEU A 53 11.59 14.90 -12.95
N THR A 54 12.24 13.86 -12.44
CA THR A 54 13.20 13.09 -13.22
C THR A 54 13.01 11.59 -12.98
N LYS A 55 13.49 10.79 -13.93
CA LYS A 55 13.50 9.35 -13.79
C LYS A 55 14.94 8.87 -13.71
N ASN A 56 15.32 8.25 -12.59
CA ASN A 56 16.69 7.82 -12.36
C ASN A 56 17.04 6.53 -13.15
N LYS A 57 18.31 6.11 -13.07
CA LYS A 57 18.84 4.92 -13.75
C LYS A 57 18.11 3.63 -13.33
N GLN A 58 17.64 3.54 -12.09
CA GLN A 58 16.88 2.41 -11.55
C GLN A 58 15.38 2.49 -11.87
N GLN A 59 14.99 3.41 -12.77
CA GLN A 59 13.60 3.63 -13.23
C GLN A 59 12.63 4.10 -12.16
N LEU A 60 13.11 4.71 -11.07
CA LEU A 60 12.28 5.41 -10.10
C LEU A 60 12.02 6.84 -10.59
N TRP A 61 10.78 7.29 -10.46
CA TRP A 61 10.43 8.69 -10.63
C TRP A 61 10.74 9.46 -9.36
N GLU A 62 11.46 10.57 -9.50
CA GLU A 62 11.90 11.45 -8.42
C GLU A 62 11.30 12.83 -8.64
N LEU A 63 10.48 13.29 -7.71
CA LEU A 63 9.81 14.58 -7.74
C LEU A 63 10.35 15.45 -6.62
N TYR A 64 10.90 16.63 -6.95
CA TYR A 64 11.21 17.66 -5.98
C TYR A 64 10.27 18.85 -6.18
N ILE A 65 9.54 19.23 -5.13
CA ILE A 65 8.64 20.38 -5.13
C ILE A 65 8.80 21.22 -3.87
N GLN A 66 8.69 22.54 -4.07
CA GLN A 66 8.72 23.52 -2.97
C GLN A 66 7.67 24.60 -3.15
N GLY A 67 7.26 25.23 -2.05
CA GLY A 67 6.37 26.38 -2.08
C GLY A 67 5.28 26.39 -1.02
N ASN A 68 4.35 27.32 -1.16
CA ASN A 68 3.11 27.35 -0.38
C ASN A 68 2.14 26.23 -0.83
N PRO A 69 1.07 25.93 -0.07
CA PRO A 69 0.17 24.83 -0.40
C PRO A 69 -0.39 24.84 -1.83
N LEU A 70 -0.76 26.00 -2.36
CA LEU A 70 -1.27 26.10 -3.72
C LEU A 70 -0.18 25.82 -4.76
N GLN A 71 1.03 26.34 -4.53
CA GLN A 71 2.18 26.09 -5.39
C GLN A 71 2.59 24.60 -5.36
N LEU A 72 2.62 23.96 -4.19
CA LEU A 72 2.90 22.52 -4.09
C LEU A 72 1.92 21.71 -4.95
N GLY A 73 0.63 22.01 -4.87
CA GLY A 73 -0.39 21.35 -5.68
C GLY A 73 -0.23 21.58 -7.18
N TYR A 74 0.01 22.82 -7.61
CA TYR A 74 0.23 23.15 -9.02
C TYR A 74 1.52 22.54 -9.56
N ASN A 75 2.62 22.63 -8.82
CA ASN A 75 3.92 22.09 -9.23
C ASN A 75 3.87 20.57 -9.37
N ASN A 76 3.30 19.86 -8.36
CA ASN A 76 3.10 18.42 -8.42
C ASN A 76 2.22 18.05 -9.63
N GLY A 77 1.05 18.67 -9.74
CA GLY A 77 0.10 18.37 -10.82
C GLY A 77 0.69 18.62 -12.21
N ALA A 78 1.36 19.76 -12.42
CA ALA A 78 1.93 20.12 -13.73
C ALA A 78 3.08 19.16 -14.12
N LEU A 79 4.00 18.88 -13.19
CA LEU A 79 5.15 18.00 -13.46
C LEU A 79 4.72 16.53 -13.65
N THR A 80 3.75 16.06 -12.86
CA THR A 80 3.34 14.64 -12.87
C THR A 80 2.07 14.35 -13.70
N GLN A 81 1.53 15.30 -14.44
CA GLN A 81 0.23 15.19 -15.11
C GLN A 81 0.01 13.87 -15.86
N ASN A 82 0.97 13.48 -16.70
CA ASN A 82 0.86 12.26 -17.50
C ASN A 82 0.89 11.01 -16.61
N LEU A 83 1.74 10.99 -15.59
CA LEU A 83 1.86 9.89 -14.62
C LEU A 83 0.58 9.78 -13.78
N MET A 84 0.04 10.91 -13.31
CA MET A 84 -1.18 10.97 -12.51
C MET A 84 -2.40 10.47 -13.31
N ARG A 85 -2.56 10.92 -14.56
CA ARG A 85 -3.65 10.45 -15.43
C ARG A 85 -3.54 8.97 -15.73
N ARG A 86 -2.33 8.46 -15.96
CA ARG A 86 -2.08 7.02 -16.13
C ARG A 86 -2.44 6.24 -14.87
N GLN A 87 -2.08 6.76 -13.70
CA GLN A 87 -2.40 6.14 -12.41
C GLN A 87 -3.91 6.08 -12.15
N GLU A 88 -4.64 7.17 -12.45
CA GLU A 88 -6.11 7.18 -12.43
C GLU A 88 -6.71 6.10 -13.34
N GLU A 89 -6.21 5.96 -14.57
CA GLU A 89 -6.69 4.94 -15.51
C GLU A 89 -6.48 3.52 -14.99
N ILE A 90 -5.29 3.22 -14.44
CA ILE A 90 -4.99 1.91 -13.87
C ILE A 90 -5.93 1.59 -12.71
N PHE A 91 -6.12 2.55 -11.80
CA PHE A 91 -7.01 2.40 -10.64
C PHE A 91 -8.47 2.17 -11.06
N PHE A 92 -9.01 3.04 -11.93
CA PHE A 92 -10.41 2.92 -12.36
C PHE A 92 -10.66 1.70 -13.25
N SER A 93 -9.69 1.27 -14.06
CA SER A 93 -9.78 0.00 -14.80
C SER A 93 -9.93 -1.19 -13.85
N LYS A 94 -9.24 -1.17 -12.71
CA LYS A 94 -9.39 -2.21 -11.68
C LYS A 94 -10.79 -2.17 -11.05
N VAL A 95 -11.31 -0.98 -10.72
CA VAL A 95 -12.68 -0.81 -10.22
C VAL A 95 -13.70 -1.32 -11.26
N GLU A 96 -13.52 -1.01 -12.54
CA GLU A 96 -14.38 -1.49 -13.62
C GLU A 96 -14.35 -3.03 -13.75
N SER A 97 -13.20 -3.66 -13.53
CA SER A 97 -13.10 -5.13 -13.54
C SER A 97 -13.93 -5.80 -12.44
N PHE A 98 -14.05 -5.15 -11.27
CA PHE A 98 -14.90 -5.64 -10.16
C PHE A 98 -16.38 -5.29 -10.35
N VAL A 99 -16.67 -4.16 -11.00
CA VAL A 99 -18.02 -3.65 -11.23
C VAL A 99 -18.22 -3.34 -12.71
N PRO A 100 -18.36 -4.36 -13.59
CA PRO A 100 -18.42 -4.14 -15.06
C PRO A 100 -19.65 -3.36 -15.53
N SER A 101 -20.75 -3.40 -14.78
CA SER A 101 -22.00 -2.73 -15.15
C SER A 101 -21.92 -1.23 -14.94
N LYS A 102 -22.06 -0.42 -16.00
CA LYS A 102 -22.11 1.04 -15.96
C LYS A 102 -23.22 1.58 -15.03
N PHE A 103 -24.35 0.87 -14.95
CA PHE A 103 -25.43 1.21 -14.02
C PHE A 103 -24.96 1.04 -12.55
N LYS A 104 -24.30 -0.08 -12.23
CA LYS A 104 -23.75 -0.32 -10.89
C LYS A 104 -22.64 0.67 -10.55
N GLN A 105 -21.78 1.05 -11.51
CA GLN A 105 -20.78 2.10 -11.33
C GLN A 105 -21.41 3.45 -10.95
N LYS A 106 -22.53 3.85 -11.60
CA LYS A 106 -23.27 5.08 -11.25
C LYS A 106 -23.84 5.01 -9.82
N ILE A 107 -24.34 3.85 -9.39
CA ILE A 107 -24.83 3.66 -8.01
C ILE A 107 -23.66 3.75 -7.01
N LEU A 108 -22.54 3.09 -7.32
CA LEU A 108 -21.32 3.18 -6.50
C LEU A 108 -20.83 4.63 -6.38
N GLY A 109 -20.81 5.40 -7.47
CA GLY A 109 -20.46 6.82 -7.45
C GLY A 109 -21.38 7.66 -6.56
N LYS A 110 -22.70 7.40 -6.56
CA LYS A 110 -23.64 8.04 -5.63
C LYS A 110 -23.35 7.68 -4.17
N PHE A 111 -23.06 6.40 -3.91
CA PHE A 111 -22.69 5.92 -2.57
C PHE A 111 -21.38 6.57 -2.10
N LEU A 112 -20.35 6.64 -2.95
CA LEU A 112 -19.06 7.28 -2.61
C LEU A 112 -19.25 8.76 -2.28
N LYS A 113 -20.06 9.52 -3.05
CA LYS A 113 -20.40 10.91 -2.74
C LYS A 113 -21.08 11.06 -1.37
N TRP A 114 -21.99 10.16 -1.06
CA TRP A 114 -22.68 10.17 0.22
C TRP A 114 -21.75 9.77 1.38
N TYR A 115 -20.95 8.74 1.22
CA TYR A 115 -20.01 8.28 2.24
C TYR A 115 -18.94 9.34 2.56
N ASN A 116 -18.39 9.98 1.54
CA ASN A 116 -17.32 10.96 1.66
C ASN A 116 -17.81 12.42 1.86
N ARG A 117 -19.13 12.67 1.97
CA ARG A 117 -19.73 14.02 2.01
C ARG A 117 -19.24 14.94 3.13
N LYS A 118 -18.59 14.41 4.16
CA LYS A 118 -18.04 15.16 5.30
C LYS A 118 -16.51 15.09 5.36
N MET A 119 -15.85 14.43 4.44
CA MET A 119 -14.39 14.24 4.47
C MET A 119 -13.66 15.58 4.48
N TYR A 120 -14.04 16.52 3.62
CA TYR A 120 -13.43 17.83 3.53
C TYR A 120 -13.45 18.63 4.85
N LEU A 121 -14.42 18.40 5.73
CA LEU A 121 -14.51 19.06 7.05
C LEU A 121 -13.47 18.55 8.07
N ASN A 122 -12.74 17.50 7.74
CA ASN A 122 -11.77 16.85 8.62
C ASN A 122 -10.35 16.87 8.01
N VAL A 123 -10.14 17.55 6.90
CA VAL A 123 -8.84 17.74 6.26
C VAL A 123 -8.37 19.18 6.50
N ARG A 124 -7.10 19.37 6.84
CA ARG A 124 -6.51 20.70 7.07
C ARG A 124 -6.66 21.57 5.82
N ASP A 125 -6.88 22.86 6.02
CA ASP A 125 -7.12 23.81 4.93
C ASP A 125 -5.96 23.84 3.94
N GLU A 126 -4.72 23.79 4.42
CA GLU A 126 -3.52 23.75 3.57
C GLU A 126 -3.52 22.54 2.61
N TYR A 127 -3.90 21.35 3.10
CA TYR A 127 -3.98 20.16 2.25
C TYR A 127 -5.17 20.20 1.29
N GLN A 128 -6.25 20.87 1.67
CA GLN A 128 -7.36 21.12 0.76
C GLN A 128 -6.94 22.05 -0.38
N VAL A 129 -6.16 23.10 -0.09
CA VAL A 129 -5.61 24.04 -1.08
C VAL A 129 -4.64 23.33 -2.02
N GLU A 130 -3.75 22.49 -1.49
CA GLU A 130 -2.82 21.71 -2.29
C GLU A 130 -3.55 20.73 -3.22
N LEU A 131 -4.54 20.00 -2.69
CA LEU A 131 -5.40 19.12 -3.49
C LEU A 131 -6.18 19.88 -4.58
N TYR A 132 -6.58 21.10 -4.31
CA TYR A 132 -7.21 21.96 -5.33
C TYR A 132 -6.23 22.25 -6.46
N GLY A 133 -5.01 22.68 -6.16
CA GLY A 133 -3.97 22.93 -7.16
C GLY A 133 -3.66 21.68 -8.00
N LEU A 134 -3.42 20.54 -7.35
CA LEU A 134 -3.19 19.24 -7.99
C LEU A 134 -4.34 18.84 -8.91
N SER A 135 -5.59 19.07 -8.48
CA SER A 135 -6.79 18.65 -9.20
C SER A 135 -6.98 19.34 -10.56
N GLN A 136 -6.34 20.49 -10.80
CA GLN A 136 -6.42 21.20 -12.07
C GLN A 136 -5.80 20.38 -13.22
N TYR A 137 -4.94 19.41 -12.91
CA TYR A 137 -4.25 18.54 -13.88
C TYR A 137 -4.85 17.13 -14.00
N SER A 138 -5.86 16.80 -13.19
CA SER A 138 -6.57 15.52 -13.22
C SER A 138 -7.34 15.30 -14.52
N SER A 139 -7.61 14.04 -14.87
CA SER A 139 -8.38 13.68 -16.06
C SER A 139 -9.85 14.10 -15.95
N GLU A 140 -10.43 14.65 -17.02
CA GLU A 140 -11.87 14.94 -17.12
C GLU A 140 -12.73 13.68 -17.29
N LYS A 141 -12.13 12.60 -17.78
CA LYS A 141 -12.77 11.30 -18.07
C LYS A 141 -13.63 10.76 -16.93
N TYR A 142 -13.28 11.10 -15.68
CA TYR A 142 -13.92 10.55 -14.48
C TYR A 142 -14.77 11.58 -13.71
N ASP A 143 -15.08 12.74 -14.30
CA ASP A 143 -15.90 13.80 -13.68
C ASP A 143 -17.34 13.34 -13.37
N PHE A 144 -17.81 12.27 -14.03
CA PHE A 144 -19.08 11.63 -13.70
C PHE A 144 -19.12 11.00 -12.29
N ILE A 145 -17.96 10.69 -11.70
CA ILE A 145 -17.84 10.17 -10.32
C ILE A 145 -18.01 11.31 -9.32
N ALA A 146 -17.22 12.37 -9.45
CA ALA A 146 -17.26 13.58 -8.64
C ALA A 146 -16.46 14.70 -9.34
N PRO A 147 -16.69 15.99 -9.02
CA PRO A 147 -15.84 17.09 -9.46
C PRO A 147 -14.36 16.80 -9.15
N ARG A 148 -13.43 17.23 -10.00
CA ARG A 148 -12.00 16.88 -9.93
C ARG A 148 -11.38 17.03 -8.54
N TYR A 149 -11.61 18.18 -7.88
CA TYR A 149 -11.12 18.41 -6.52
C TYR A 149 -11.60 17.34 -5.53
N LEU A 150 -12.90 17.07 -5.49
CA LEU A 150 -13.47 16.07 -4.60
C LEU A 150 -13.03 14.64 -4.96
N ARG A 151 -12.87 14.36 -6.24
CA ARG A 151 -12.39 13.04 -6.70
C ARG A 151 -10.98 12.79 -6.19
N ASN A 152 -10.08 13.78 -6.27
CA ASN A 152 -8.74 13.66 -5.69
C ASN A 152 -8.79 13.42 -4.17
N LEU A 153 -9.62 14.17 -3.45
CA LEU A 153 -9.83 13.95 -2.02
C LEU A 153 -10.38 12.54 -1.74
N TYR A 154 -11.31 12.04 -2.56
CA TYR A 154 -11.86 10.69 -2.40
C TYR A 154 -10.85 9.58 -2.71
N LEU A 155 -9.89 9.83 -3.64
CA LEU A 155 -8.82 8.88 -3.93
C LEU A 155 -7.88 8.70 -2.74
N HIS A 156 -7.64 9.73 -1.93
CA HIS A 156 -6.92 9.60 -0.66
C HIS A 156 -7.69 8.71 0.33
N GLY A 157 -9.01 8.87 0.42
CA GLY A 157 -9.86 7.98 1.20
C GLY A 157 -10.03 6.58 0.60
N ALA A 158 -9.81 6.41 -0.71
CA ALA A 158 -9.92 5.11 -1.37
C ALA A 158 -8.82 4.14 -0.94
N HIS A 159 -7.61 4.63 -0.66
CA HIS A 159 -6.53 3.86 -0.02
C HIS A 159 -7.03 3.27 1.30
N ASP A 160 -7.55 4.11 2.17
CA ASP A 160 -8.08 3.72 3.49
C ASP A 160 -9.26 2.75 3.38
N ILE A 161 -10.17 2.98 2.41
CA ILE A 161 -11.30 2.06 2.14
C ILE A 161 -10.77 0.71 1.65
N GLY A 162 -9.73 0.69 0.82
CA GLY A 162 -9.05 -0.53 0.39
C GLY A 162 -8.51 -1.33 1.56
N HIS A 163 -7.92 -0.65 2.55
CA HIS A 163 -7.47 -1.25 3.81
C HIS A 163 -8.64 -1.82 4.63
N ALA A 164 -9.75 -1.11 4.71
CA ALA A 164 -10.93 -1.58 5.43
C ALA A 164 -11.59 -2.82 4.78
N LEU A 165 -11.39 -3.00 3.47
CA LEU A 165 -11.89 -4.14 2.68
C LEU A 165 -10.83 -5.26 2.54
N GLN A 166 -9.97 -5.45 3.52
CA GLN A 166 -8.88 -6.46 3.53
C GLN A 166 -9.31 -7.89 3.17
N ASP A 167 -10.58 -8.22 3.23
CA ASP A 167 -11.11 -9.52 2.77
C ASP A 167 -10.86 -9.78 1.26
N LEU A 168 -10.39 -8.74 0.52
CA LEU A 168 -10.01 -8.85 -0.88
C LEU A 168 -8.53 -9.21 -1.12
N ALA A 169 -7.74 -9.48 -0.06
CA ALA A 169 -6.30 -9.81 -0.12
C ALA A 169 -5.44 -8.77 -0.89
N ILE A 170 -5.79 -7.49 -0.77
CA ILE A 170 -5.12 -6.39 -1.51
C ILE A 170 -3.96 -5.80 -0.70
N VAL A 171 -3.91 -6.05 0.61
CA VAL A 171 -2.98 -5.36 1.53
C VAL A 171 -2.34 -6.33 2.51
N GLY A 172 -1.01 -6.28 2.60
CA GLY A 172 -0.23 -7.10 3.51
C GLY A 172 1.08 -6.43 3.91
N CYS A 173 1.04 -5.37 4.73
CA CYS A 173 2.23 -4.60 5.09
C CYS A 173 3.04 -5.24 6.22
N THR A 174 4.33 -4.94 6.25
CA THR A 174 5.28 -5.36 7.29
C THR A 174 6.20 -4.19 7.61
N SER A 175 6.35 -3.83 8.88
CA SER A 175 7.26 -2.78 9.35
C SER A 175 8.03 -3.25 10.57
N LEU A 176 9.31 -2.87 10.67
CA LEU A 176 10.15 -3.19 11.82
C LEU A 176 11.14 -2.06 12.09
N ALA A 177 11.55 -1.92 13.33
CA ALA A 177 12.59 -1.01 13.77
C ALA A 177 13.50 -1.70 14.79
N VAL A 178 14.79 -1.41 14.71
CA VAL A 178 15.82 -1.88 15.65
C VAL A 178 16.75 -0.73 16.01
N TRP A 179 17.32 -0.76 17.20
CA TRP A 179 18.29 0.22 17.72
C TRP A 179 19.19 -0.42 18.77
N ASP A 180 20.15 0.32 19.32
CA ASP A 180 21.12 -0.16 20.30
C ASP A 180 21.77 -1.49 19.85
N ALA A 181 21.75 -2.50 20.73
CA ALA A 181 22.39 -3.79 20.49
C ALA A 181 21.82 -4.61 19.30
N ASN A 182 20.68 -4.21 18.72
CA ASN A 182 20.11 -4.88 17.54
C ASN A 182 20.46 -4.17 16.22
N SER A 183 21.12 -3.02 16.27
CA SER A 183 21.65 -2.27 15.11
C SER A 183 23.18 -2.33 15.11
N GLU A 184 23.80 -2.43 13.93
CA GLU A 184 25.25 -2.60 13.78
C GLU A 184 26.05 -1.43 14.35
N ASP A 185 25.54 -0.22 14.25
CA ASP A 185 26.15 1.02 14.74
C ASP A 185 25.43 1.60 15.99
N GLY A 186 24.40 0.92 16.48
CA GLY A 186 23.58 1.34 17.60
C GLY A 186 22.52 2.39 17.23
N ASP A 187 22.53 2.94 16.03
CA ASP A 187 21.55 3.90 15.56
C ASP A 187 20.21 3.26 15.22
N LEU A 188 19.15 4.04 15.21
CA LEU A 188 17.82 3.56 14.81
C LEU A 188 17.81 3.19 13.33
N LEU A 189 17.39 1.97 13.02
CA LEU A 189 17.19 1.47 11.67
C LEU A 189 15.78 0.93 11.51
N ILE A 190 15.07 1.39 10.47
CA ILE A 190 13.65 1.05 10.23
C ILE A 190 13.51 0.48 8.84
N GLY A 191 12.77 -0.61 8.71
CA GLY A 191 12.48 -1.25 7.43
C GLY A 191 10.99 -1.50 7.23
N ARG A 192 10.52 -1.40 5.96
CA ARG A 192 9.11 -1.62 5.65
C ARG A 192 8.88 -2.16 4.24
N ASN A 193 7.97 -3.14 4.11
CA ASN A 193 7.31 -3.52 2.86
C ASN A 193 5.89 -2.96 2.83
N PHE A 194 5.57 -2.22 1.76
CA PHE A 194 4.21 -1.75 1.48
C PHE A 194 3.58 -2.64 0.40
N ASP A 195 2.90 -3.67 0.85
CA ASP A 195 2.21 -4.63 -0.02
C ASP A 195 0.79 -4.12 -0.32
N PHE A 196 0.71 -3.12 -1.20
CA PHE A 196 -0.53 -2.58 -1.74
C PHE A 196 -0.63 -2.94 -3.22
N TYR A 197 -1.38 -3.98 -3.52
CA TYR A 197 -1.41 -4.57 -4.84
C TYR A 197 -2.72 -4.28 -5.57
N VAL A 198 -2.71 -3.29 -6.44
CA VAL A 198 -3.78 -3.05 -7.41
C VAL A 198 -3.55 -3.94 -8.65
N ASN A 199 -2.36 -3.87 -9.22
CA ASN A 199 -1.78 -4.74 -10.25
C ASN A 199 -0.30 -4.37 -10.46
N ASP A 200 0.44 -5.13 -11.29
CA ASP A 200 1.87 -4.86 -11.55
C ASP A 200 2.11 -3.48 -12.19
N GLU A 201 1.17 -2.97 -12.99
CA GLU A 201 1.27 -1.65 -13.63
C GLU A 201 1.19 -0.49 -12.62
N PHE A 202 0.41 -0.65 -11.54
CA PHE A 202 0.25 0.38 -10.52
C PHE A 202 1.57 0.70 -9.81
N ALA A 203 2.40 -0.31 -9.54
CA ALA A 203 3.67 -0.16 -8.84
C ALA A 203 4.83 0.31 -9.74
N LYS A 204 4.68 0.26 -11.08
CA LYS A 204 5.74 0.68 -12.03
C LYS A 204 6.08 2.17 -11.95
N ASN A 205 5.08 3.01 -11.67
CA ASN A 205 5.23 4.47 -11.61
C ASN A 205 5.26 4.95 -10.16
N LYS A 206 5.92 4.21 -9.26
CA LYS A 206 6.14 4.71 -7.91
C LYS A 206 6.91 6.03 -7.96
N LEU A 207 6.56 6.93 -7.06
CA LEU A 207 7.08 8.27 -7.00
C LEU A 207 7.82 8.46 -5.66
N VAL A 208 9.08 8.84 -5.74
CA VAL A 208 9.87 9.33 -4.61
C VAL A 208 9.73 10.84 -4.60
N GLU A 209 9.09 11.37 -3.58
CA GLU A 209 8.74 12.78 -3.48
C GLU A 209 9.59 13.46 -2.41
N PHE A 210 10.27 14.53 -2.78
CA PHE A 210 10.97 15.46 -1.89
C PHE A 210 10.14 16.73 -1.84
N VAL A 211 9.52 16.98 -0.68
CA VAL A 211 8.60 18.10 -0.51
C VAL A 211 9.22 19.09 0.47
N GLU A 212 9.36 20.35 0.04
CA GLU A 212 9.86 21.46 0.85
C GLU A 212 8.75 22.51 0.96
N PRO A 213 7.84 22.39 1.97
CA PRO A 213 6.79 23.35 2.19
C PRO A 213 7.35 24.64 2.77
N ASN A 214 6.71 25.79 2.45
CA ASN A 214 7.09 27.07 3.08
C ASN A 214 6.88 27.07 4.60
N GLU A 215 5.92 26.26 5.07
CA GLU A 215 5.63 26.10 6.49
C GLU A 215 5.73 24.61 6.88
N GLY A 216 6.58 24.31 7.85
CA GLY A 216 6.84 22.96 8.33
C GLY A 216 8.19 22.41 7.89
N ILE A 217 8.39 21.14 8.16
CA ILE A 217 9.67 20.44 7.99
C ILE A 217 9.68 19.79 6.59
N PRO A 218 10.75 19.98 5.80
CA PRO A 218 10.93 19.24 4.56
C PRO A 218 10.98 17.73 4.78
N TYR A 219 10.44 16.95 3.83
CA TYR A 219 10.37 15.49 3.98
C TYR A 219 10.48 14.75 2.64
N ILE A 220 10.91 13.48 2.72
CA ILE A 220 10.78 12.49 1.66
C ILE A 220 9.54 11.61 1.91
N SER A 221 8.80 11.31 0.85
CA SER A 221 7.79 10.25 0.85
C SER A 221 7.89 9.34 -0.36
N VAL A 222 7.41 8.10 -0.22
CA VAL A 222 7.29 7.17 -1.35
C VAL A 222 5.83 6.80 -1.53
N SER A 223 5.29 7.14 -2.70
CA SER A 223 3.88 7.07 -3.00
C SER A 223 3.65 6.81 -4.50
N TRP A 224 2.55 7.24 -5.02
CA TRP A 224 2.18 7.21 -6.44
C TRP A 224 1.65 8.57 -6.91
N PRO A 225 1.76 8.90 -8.21
CA PRO A 225 1.31 10.17 -8.73
C PRO A 225 -0.16 10.47 -8.41
N GLY A 226 -0.40 11.69 -7.91
CA GLY A 226 -1.73 12.14 -7.50
C GLY A 226 -2.05 11.93 -6.01
N MET A 227 -1.13 11.36 -5.22
CA MET A 227 -1.25 11.16 -3.78
C MET A 227 -0.39 12.18 -3.05
N ILE A 228 -0.98 13.11 -2.30
CA ILE A 228 -0.23 14.04 -1.44
C ILE A 228 -0.08 13.54 0.00
N GLY A 229 -0.83 12.49 0.37
CA GLY A 229 -0.70 11.82 1.66
C GLY A 229 0.52 10.92 1.71
N VAL A 230 1.02 10.63 2.91
CA VAL A 230 2.22 9.83 3.13
C VAL A 230 1.85 8.44 3.61
N VAL A 231 2.39 7.40 2.96
CA VAL A 231 2.27 6.00 3.42
C VAL A 231 3.59 5.45 3.97
N SER A 232 4.72 6.03 3.53
CA SER A 232 6.08 5.81 4.04
C SER A 232 6.90 7.06 3.81
N GLY A 233 7.60 7.56 4.83
CA GLY A 233 8.42 8.75 4.66
C GLY A 233 9.26 9.09 5.90
N MET A 234 10.17 10.05 5.72
CA MET A 234 11.01 10.62 6.77
C MET A 234 11.17 12.13 6.55
N ASN A 235 11.11 12.92 7.63
CA ASN A 235 11.38 14.34 7.54
C ASN A 235 12.86 14.67 7.84
N LYS A 236 13.24 15.92 7.59
CA LYS A 236 14.61 16.40 7.78
C LYS A 236 15.08 16.33 9.25
N GLU A 237 14.17 16.32 10.22
CA GLU A 237 14.50 16.11 11.65
C GLU A 237 14.68 14.63 12.01
N GLY A 238 14.38 13.69 11.08
CA GLY A 238 14.51 12.25 11.26
C GLY A 238 13.34 11.61 11.96
N VAL A 239 12.17 12.22 11.90
CA VAL A 239 10.92 11.53 12.23
C VAL A 239 10.49 10.71 11.03
N THR A 240 10.21 9.42 11.24
CA THR A 240 9.74 8.49 10.20
C THR A 240 8.31 8.07 10.44
N VAL A 241 7.60 7.76 9.36
CA VAL A 241 6.26 7.16 9.41
C VAL A 241 6.15 5.98 8.45
N THR A 242 5.50 4.91 8.89
CA THR A 242 5.02 3.82 8.02
C THR A 242 3.64 3.38 8.47
N ILE A 243 2.72 3.15 7.52
CA ILE A 243 1.33 2.77 7.81
C ILE A 243 1.12 1.29 7.52
N ASN A 244 0.58 0.54 8.45
CA ASN A 244 0.13 -0.84 8.26
C ASN A 244 -1.36 -0.94 8.59
N ALA A 245 -2.14 -1.46 7.65
CA ALA A 245 -3.58 -1.63 7.85
C ALA A 245 -3.90 -2.50 9.07
N GLY A 246 -4.75 -2.00 9.96
CA GLY A 246 -5.40 -2.76 11.02
C GLY A 246 -6.83 -3.14 10.64
N LYS A 247 -7.54 -3.86 11.49
CA LYS A 247 -8.95 -4.23 11.25
C LYS A 247 -9.85 -3.85 12.41
N SER A 248 -10.84 -3.00 12.15
CA SER A 248 -11.89 -2.64 13.09
C SER A 248 -13.20 -2.30 12.36
N LYS A 249 -14.20 -1.79 13.09
CA LYS A 249 -15.47 -1.38 12.50
C LYS A 249 -15.31 -0.18 11.58
N ILE A 250 -15.90 -0.25 10.39
CA ILE A 250 -15.97 0.86 9.43
C ILE A 250 -17.10 1.80 9.86
N PRO A 251 -16.86 3.11 10.01
CA PRO A 251 -17.91 4.06 10.36
C PRO A 251 -18.82 4.36 9.16
N LEU A 252 -19.97 4.99 9.42
CA LEU A 252 -20.97 5.35 8.41
C LEU A 252 -20.59 6.54 7.52
N ALA A 253 -19.47 7.20 7.77
CA ALA A 253 -18.97 8.32 6.97
C ALA A 253 -17.44 8.42 7.07
N ALA A 254 -16.82 8.79 5.96
CA ALA A 254 -15.40 9.07 5.90
C ALA A 254 -15.07 10.37 6.68
N LYS A 255 -13.87 10.38 7.24
CA LYS A 255 -13.27 11.51 7.98
C LYS A 255 -11.88 11.78 7.40
N THR A 256 -10.87 12.05 8.24
CA THR A 256 -9.48 12.28 7.79
C THR A 256 -8.87 10.98 7.26
N PRO A 257 -8.37 10.95 6.01
CA PRO A 257 -7.51 9.86 5.53
C PRO A 257 -6.25 9.73 6.39
N VAL A 258 -5.88 8.49 6.75
CA VAL A 258 -4.71 8.26 7.61
C VAL A 258 -3.42 8.74 6.95
N SER A 259 -3.32 8.64 5.63
CA SER A 259 -2.18 9.16 4.86
C SER A 259 -1.98 10.68 5.01
N LEU A 260 -3.03 11.46 5.26
CA LEU A 260 -2.92 12.88 5.57
C LEU A 260 -2.55 13.13 7.04
N VAL A 261 -2.90 12.22 7.96
CA VAL A 261 -2.42 12.28 9.36
C VAL A 261 -0.91 12.03 9.41
N THR A 262 -0.41 11.02 8.71
CA THR A 262 1.03 10.73 8.64
C THR A 262 1.81 11.82 7.91
N ARG A 263 1.21 12.47 6.92
CA ARG A 263 1.78 13.68 6.33
C ARG A 263 1.90 14.82 7.35
N GLU A 264 0.86 15.07 8.15
CA GLU A 264 0.89 16.10 9.19
C GLU A 264 2.00 15.81 10.21
N ILE A 265 2.20 14.54 10.57
CA ILE A 265 3.31 14.12 11.43
C ILE A 265 4.65 14.46 10.79
N LEU A 266 4.91 14.11 9.53
CA LEU A 266 6.18 14.44 8.89
C LEU A 266 6.40 15.93 8.73
N GLN A 267 5.35 16.69 8.45
CA GLN A 267 5.47 18.13 8.21
C GLN A 267 5.66 18.93 9.49
N TYR A 268 5.25 18.40 10.67
CA TYR A 268 5.20 19.22 11.89
C TYR A 268 5.82 18.59 13.14
N ALA A 269 6.09 17.29 13.17
CA ALA A 269 6.68 16.65 14.34
C ALA A 269 8.21 16.56 14.25
N THR A 270 8.89 16.85 15.36
CA THR A 270 10.35 16.72 15.54
C THR A 270 10.73 15.51 16.40
N ASN A 271 9.74 14.92 17.10
CA ASN A 271 9.93 13.82 18.05
C ASN A 271 8.65 12.94 18.14
N ILE A 272 8.75 11.84 18.90
CA ILE A 272 7.65 10.88 19.09
C ILE A 272 6.44 11.51 19.79
N ASP A 273 6.63 12.33 20.80
CA ASP A 273 5.53 12.92 21.57
C ASP A 273 4.68 13.86 20.72
N GLU A 274 5.31 14.66 19.85
CA GLU A 274 4.61 15.53 18.90
C GLU A 274 3.84 14.70 17.86
N ALA A 275 4.43 13.61 17.35
CA ALA A 275 3.77 12.69 16.44
C ALA A 275 2.52 12.05 17.09
N ILE A 276 2.62 11.61 18.34
CA ILE A 276 1.50 11.08 19.14
C ILE A 276 0.41 12.14 19.32
N ALA A 277 0.78 13.38 19.64
CA ALA A 277 -0.16 14.47 19.84
C ALA A 277 -0.96 14.81 18.58
N ILE A 278 -0.32 14.80 17.40
CA ILE A 278 -0.96 14.97 16.09
C ILE A 278 -1.94 13.80 15.81
N ALA A 279 -1.46 12.57 15.93
CA ALA A 279 -2.30 11.39 15.68
C ALA A 279 -3.53 11.34 16.60
N LYS A 280 -3.36 11.68 17.89
CA LYS A 280 -4.43 11.66 18.90
C LYS A 280 -5.55 12.67 18.65
N LYS A 281 -5.22 13.83 18.03
CA LYS A 281 -6.20 14.87 17.65
C LYS A 281 -6.97 14.49 16.39
N SER A 282 -6.44 13.60 15.57
CA SER A 282 -6.97 13.28 14.26
C SER A 282 -8.20 12.39 14.35
N LYS A 283 -9.21 12.68 13.52
CA LYS A 283 -10.45 11.90 13.43
C LYS A 283 -10.41 10.99 12.22
N VAL A 284 -9.85 9.80 12.37
CA VAL A 284 -9.78 8.82 11.29
C VAL A 284 -11.08 8.05 11.10
N PHE A 285 -11.21 7.35 9.97
CA PHE A 285 -12.38 6.51 9.68
C PHE A 285 -12.02 5.05 9.38
N VAL A 286 -10.75 4.72 9.40
CA VAL A 286 -10.23 3.36 9.27
C VAL A 286 -9.28 3.03 10.42
N SER A 287 -8.79 1.82 10.43
CA SER A 287 -7.93 1.28 11.49
C SER A 287 -6.54 1.05 10.94
N GLU A 288 -5.56 1.71 11.54
CA GLU A 288 -4.17 1.68 11.10
C GLU A 288 -3.20 1.57 12.28
N SER A 289 -2.10 0.86 12.06
CA SER A 289 -0.90 0.93 12.89
C SER A 289 0.11 1.83 12.17
N ILE A 290 0.61 2.84 12.87
CA ILE A 290 1.62 3.76 12.36
C ILE A 290 2.89 3.54 13.18
N LEU A 291 3.93 2.98 12.57
CA LEU A 291 5.23 2.90 13.21
C LEU A 291 5.92 4.25 13.02
N ILE A 292 6.27 4.87 14.13
CA ILE A 292 6.99 6.15 14.23
C ILE A 292 8.38 5.85 14.74
N GLY A 293 9.41 6.33 14.06
CA GLY A 293 10.76 6.40 14.56
C GLY A 293 11.21 7.85 14.67
N SER A 294 12.16 8.12 15.55
CA SER A 294 12.68 9.47 15.75
C SER A 294 14.18 9.44 16.04
N ALA A 295 14.93 10.22 15.27
CA ALA A 295 16.36 10.45 15.51
C ALA A 295 16.62 11.14 16.86
N HIS A 296 15.73 12.06 17.25
CA HIS A 296 15.84 12.77 18.54
C HIS A 296 15.69 11.82 19.73
N ASP A 297 14.69 10.91 19.66
CA ASP A 297 14.40 9.97 20.75
C ASP A 297 15.24 8.69 20.66
N ARG A 298 15.94 8.44 19.52
CA ARG A 298 16.69 7.22 19.20
C ARG A 298 15.88 5.95 19.47
N ASN A 299 14.59 6.00 19.14
CA ASN A 299 13.60 4.98 19.49
C ASN A 299 12.46 4.94 18.47
N ALA A 300 11.64 3.90 18.58
CA ALA A 300 10.43 3.78 17.77
C ALA A 300 9.23 3.30 18.61
N VAL A 301 8.04 3.74 18.20
CA VAL A 301 6.76 3.34 18.81
C VAL A 301 5.75 3.01 17.71
N ILE A 302 4.72 2.24 18.06
CA ILE A 302 3.58 2.00 17.17
C ILE A 302 2.35 2.71 17.74
N ILE A 303 1.82 3.66 16.98
CA ILE A 303 0.53 4.28 17.22
C ILE A 303 -0.53 3.39 16.56
N GLU A 304 -1.50 2.92 17.32
CA GLU A 304 -2.63 2.16 16.83
C GLU A 304 -3.88 3.02 16.93
N ILE A 305 -4.46 3.37 15.77
CA ILE A 305 -5.58 4.29 15.68
C ILE A 305 -6.73 3.66 14.93
N SER A 306 -7.94 3.88 15.45
CA SER A 306 -9.20 3.48 14.81
C SER A 306 -10.27 4.56 15.06
N PRO A 307 -11.44 4.50 14.40
CA PRO A 307 -12.48 5.52 14.57
C PRO A 307 -12.93 5.78 16.00
N ASN A 308 -12.76 4.82 16.90
CA ASN A 308 -13.29 4.88 18.27
C ASN A 308 -12.25 4.55 19.34
N ASN A 309 -11.02 4.22 18.99
CA ASN A 309 -10.01 3.83 19.95
C ASN A 309 -8.61 4.26 19.49
N PHE A 310 -7.73 4.48 20.48
CA PHE A 310 -6.35 4.89 20.29
C PHE A 310 -5.46 4.11 21.27
N GLY A 311 -4.39 3.53 20.77
CA GLY A 311 -3.43 2.76 21.55
C GLY A 311 -2.00 3.12 21.19
N LEU A 312 -1.09 2.89 22.13
CA LEU A 312 0.35 3.00 21.93
C LEU A 312 0.97 1.64 22.29
N TYR A 313 1.83 1.17 21.41
CA TYR A 313 2.63 -0.02 21.66
C TYR A 313 4.10 0.36 21.68
N HIS A 314 4.77 0.07 22.79
CA HIS A 314 6.18 0.33 23.03
C HIS A 314 6.93 -1.00 23.13
N ALA A 315 8.17 -1.03 22.68
CA ALA A 315 9.07 -2.16 22.95
C ALA A 315 9.31 -2.26 24.47
N LYS A 316 9.04 -3.44 25.05
CA LYS A 316 9.25 -3.69 26.47
C LYS A 316 10.60 -4.41 26.67
N ASN A 317 11.56 -3.72 27.34
CA ASN A 317 12.89 -4.27 27.61
C ASN A 317 13.58 -4.84 26.37
N SER A 318 13.42 -4.18 25.22
CA SER A 318 13.91 -4.63 23.91
C SER A 318 14.22 -3.42 23.05
N SER A 319 15.29 -3.49 22.28
CA SER A 319 15.65 -2.51 21.24
C SER A 319 15.18 -2.96 19.85
N LYS A 320 14.02 -3.60 19.78
CA LYS A 320 13.34 -3.93 18.52
C LYS A 320 11.82 -3.87 18.69
N ILE A 321 11.13 -3.41 17.64
CA ILE A 321 9.68 -3.34 17.53
C ILE A 321 9.27 -3.65 16.10
N PHE A 322 8.18 -4.37 15.90
CA PHE A 322 7.70 -4.70 14.56
C PHE A 322 6.18 -4.87 14.53
N SER A 323 5.62 -4.64 13.36
CA SER A 323 4.19 -4.66 13.11
C SER A 323 3.88 -5.33 11.77
N THR A 324 2.78 -6.02 11.74
CA THR A 324 2.13 -6.50 10.52
C THR A 324 0.74 -5.85 10.38
N ASN A 325 -0.33 -6.63 10.21
CA ASN A 325 -1.66 -6.08 9.99
C ASN A 325 -2.63 -6.32 11.16
N HIS A 326 -2.15 -6.36 12.39
CA HIS A 326 -2.99 -6.47 13.60
C HIS A 326 -2.48 -5.56 14.71
N PHE A 327 -3.36 -5.20 15.62
CA PHE A 327 -3.06 -4.36 16.77
C PHE A 327 -2.46 -5.18 17.93
N GLN A 328 -1.51 -4.56 18.64
CA GLN A 328 -0.70 -5.18 19.69
C GLN A 328 -0.85 -4.49 21.06
N SER A 329 -1.31 -3.21 21.07
CA SER A 329 -1.41 -2.44 22.31
C SER A 329 -2.51 -2.97 23.24
N GLU A 330 -2.37 -2.67 24.53
CA GLU A 330 -3.34 -3.03 25.56
C GLU A 330 -4.74 -2.46 25.25
N ALA A 331 -4.81 -1.30 24.56
CA ALA A 331 -6.06 -0.66 24.15
C ALA A 331 -6.93 -1.54 23.22
N TYR A 332 -6.32 -2.46 22.48
CA TYR A 332 -6.99 -3.36 21.55
C TYR A 332 -7.00 -4.84 21.98
N LYS A 333 -6.50 -5.15 23.18
CA LYS A 333 -6.42 -6.53 23.69
C LYS A 333 -7.76 -7.27 23.66
N ASN A 334 -8.84 -6.58 23.96
CA ASN A 334 -10.18 -7.15 24.00
C ASN A 334 -11.02 -6.85 22.74
N ASP A 335 -10.43 -6.28 21.68
CA ASP A 335 -11.12 -6.04 20.42
C ASP A 335 -11.34 -7.37 19.68
N LYS A 336 -12.62 -7.81 19.63
CA LYS A 336 -13.02 -9.09 19.02
C LYS A 336 -12.71 -9.16 17.53
N ILE A 337 -12.72 -8.03 16.82
CA ILE A 337 -12.43 -7.98 15.37
C ILE A 337 -10.94 -8.17 15.16
N ASN A 338 -10.10 -7.48 15.95
CA ASN A 338 -8.64 -7.68 15.92
C ASN A 338 -8.26 -9.11 16.28
N GLN A 339 -8.82 -9.67 17.38
CA GLN A 339 -8.57 -11.07 17.78
C GLN A 339 -8.95 -12.07 16.69
N LYS A 340 -10.12 -11.88 16.06
CA LYS A 340 -10.53 -12.71 14.93
C LYS A 340 -9.57 -12.58 13.74
N HIS A 341 -9.13 -11.36 13.44
CA HIS A 341 -8.19 -11.09 12.35
C HIS A 341 -6.83 -11.76 12.59
N ILE A 342 -6.29 -11.71 13.80
CA ILE A 342 -5.08 -12.43 14.22
C ILE A 342 -5.20 -13.93 13.90
N LEU A 343 -6.33 -14.56 14.25
CA LEU A 343 -6.52 -16.00 14.07
C LEU A 343 -6.79 -16.43 12.62
N GLU A 344 -7.42 -15.58 11.81
CA GLU A 344 -7.93 -15.97 10.50
C GLU A 344 -7.07 -15.50 9.33
N SER A 345 -6.23 -14.44 9.51
CA SER A 345 -5.39 -13.86 8.47
C SER A 345 -3.96 -14.42 8.47
N HIS A 346 -3.14 -13.94 7.54
CA HIS A 346 -1.71 -14.24 7.47
C HIS A 346 -0.85 -13.29 8.34
N SER A 347 -1.47 -12.33 9.06
CA SER A 347 -0.77 -11.29 9.81
C SER A 347 0.09 -11.85 10.94
N GLU A 348 -0.48 -12.70 11.79
CA GLU A 348 0.22 -13.34 12.91
C GLU A 348 1.35 -14.27 12.43
N TYR A 349 1.17 -14.93 11.29
CA TYR A 349 2.21 -15.78 10.71
C TYR A 349 3.44 -14.97 10.32
N ARG A 350 3.25 -13.83 9.62
CA ARG A 350 4.35 -12.91 9.26
C ARG A 350 4.98 -12.28 10.50
N TYR A 351 4.19 -11.96 11.51
CA TYR A 351 4.71 -11.45 12.78
C TYR A 351 5.68 -12.44 13.43
N LYS A 352 5.31 -13.72 13.50
CA LYS A 352 6.20 -14.79 14.00
C LYS A 352 7.43 -14.96 13.12
N LYS A 353 7.27 -14.89 11.79
CA LYS A 353 8.40 -14.98 10.86
C LYS A 353 9.39 -13.83 11.05
N LEU A 354 8.91 -12.60 11.26
CA LEU A 354 9.80 -11.49 11.62
C LEU A 354 10.56 -11.76 12.92
N GLY A 355 9.89 -12.32 13.93
CA GLY A 355 10.54 -12.71 15.18
C GLY A 355 11.67 -13.69 14.94
N GLU A 356 11.48 -14.74 14.12
CA GLU A 356 12.55 -15.70 13.74
C GLU A 356 13.72 -14.98 13.05
N LEU A 357 13.44 -14.15 12.05
CA LEU A 357 14.49 -13.46 11.30
C LEU A 357 15.29 -12.48 12.18
N LEU A 358 14.62 -11.79 13.11
CA LEU A 358 15.27 -10.87 14.05
C LEU A 358 16.09 -11.59 15.16
N GLU A 359 15.88 -12.88 15.38
CA GLU A 359 16.78 -13.69 16.22
C GLU A 359 17.97 -14.24 15.43
N GLU A 360 17.77 -14.48 14.13
CA GLU A 360 18.82 -15.00 13.24
C GLU A 360 19.79 -13.89 12.81
N TYR A 361 19.26 -12.75 12.35
CA TYR A 361 20.05 -11.58 11.95
C TYR A 361 20.32 -10.70 13.17
N LYS A 362 21.52 -10.77 13.70
CA LYS A 362 21.95 -9.88 14.80
C LYS A 362 22.65 -8.65 14.22
N GLU A 363 22.57 -7.53 14.95
CA GLU A 363 23.24 -6.27 14.59
C GLU A 363 22.94 -5.89 13.13
N LEU A 364 21.70 -5.40 12.89
CA LEU A 364 21.22 -5.12 11.55
C LEU A 364 21.94 -3.92 10.94
N SER A 365 22.49 -4.14 9.73
CA SER A 365 22.85 -3.08 8.78
C SER A 365 21.70 -2.85 7.79
N PRO A 366 21.74 -1.77 6.96
CA PRO A 366 20.76 -1.57 5.88
C PRO A 366 20.65 -2.78 4.93
N GLU A 367 21.76 -3.46 4.62
CA GLU A 367 21.80 -4.65 3.76
C GLU A 367 21.12 -5.86 4.43
N LYS A 368 21.38 -6.10 5.72
CA LYS A 368 20.71 -7.15 6.48
C LYS A 368 19.21 -6.86 6.63
N MET A 369 18.84 -5.59 6.80
CA MET A 369 17.44 -5.15 6.79
C MET A 369 16.78 -5.46 5.44
N ALA A 370 17.46 -5.16 4.33
CA ALA A 370 16.97 -5.49 2.99
C ALA A 370 16.81 -7.01 2.80
N ALA A 371 17.74 -7.82 3.34
CA ALA A 371 17.63 -9.28 3.29
C ALA A 371 16.39 -9.80 4.03
N ILE A 372 16.10 -9.28 5.24
CA ILE A 372 14.86 -9.60 5.96
C ILE A 372 13.62 -9.22 5.14
N LEU A 373 13.59 -8.00 4.57
CA LEU A 373 12.47 -7.52 3.77
C LEU A 373 12.27 -8.31 2.47
N ARG A 374 13.31 -9.02 2.00
CA ARG A 374 13.31 -9.87 0.80
C ARG A 374 13.05 -11.34 1.10
N ASP A 375 12.88 -11.77 2.37
CA ASP A 375 12.65 -13.17 2.72
C ASP A 375 11.32 -13.70 2.18
N GLN A 376 11.38 -14.77 1.39
CA GLN A 376 10.24 -15.40 0.71
C GLN A 376 9.84 -16.72 1.37
N SER A 377 10.53 -17.11 2.43
CA SER A 377 10.28 -18.37 3.14
C SER A 377 9.16 -18.24 4.17
N GLY A 378 8.63 -19.37 4.58
CA GLY A 378 7.74 -19.49 5.74
C GLY A 378 8.50 -19.70 7.04
N LEU A 379 7.75 -19.95 8.12
CA LEU A 379 8.31 -20.32 9.43
C LEU A 379 9.24 -21.53 9.30
N ASN A 380 10.35 -21.52 10.06
CA ASN A 380 11.42 -22.52 10.00
C ASN A 380 11.97 -22.70 8.57
N HIS A 381 12.11 -21.62 7.81
CA HIS A 381 12.61 -21.59 6.42
C HIS A 381 11.89 -22.54 5.46
N ARG A 382 10.64 -22.91 5.73
CA ARG A 382 9.87 -23.79 4.85
C ARG A 382 9.58 -23.10 3.52
N ARG A 383 9.63 -23.88 2.44
CA ARG A 383 9.10 -23.45 1.16
C ARG A 383 7.57 -23.43 1.22
N ILE A 384 6.99 -22.27 0.97
CA ILE A 384 5.52 -22.05 1.01
C ILE A 384 4.95 -21.64 -0.35
N GLY A 385 5.83 -21.61 -1.36
CA GLY A 385 5.54 -21.14 -2.72
C GLY A 385 5.67 -19.63 -2.87
N TYR A 386 6.26 -19.23 -3.99
CA TYR A 386 6.49 -17.83 -4.31
C TYR A 386 5.16 -17.10 -4.51
N GLY A 387 5.05 -15.90 -3.93
CA GLY A 387 3.81 -15.13 -3.94
C GLY A 387 2.78 -15.54 -2.88
N ASN A 388 3.18 -16.37 -1.89
CA ASN A 388 2.35 -16.65 -0.74
C ASN A 388 2.39 -15.46 0.23
N GLU A 389 1.23 -14.93 0.59
CA GLU A 389 1.10 -13.75 1.43
C GLU A 389 1.52 -13.98 2.90
N LYS A 390 1.90 -15.20 3.26
CA LYS A 390 2.56 -15.55 4.55
C LYS A 390 4.05 -15.19 4.58
N ALA A 391 4.70 -15.00 3.44
CA ALA A 391 6.08 -14.53 3.37
C ALA A 391 6.21 -13.06 3.73
N ILE A 392 7.39 -12.63 4.18
CA ILE A 392 7.72 -11.21 4.35
C ILE A 392 7.77 -10.53 2.98
N ASN A 393 8.42 -11.14 2.01
CA ASN A 393 8.38 -10.75 0.60
C ASN A 393 7.27 -11.51 -0.12
N GLN A 394 6.12 -10.87 -0.30
CA GLN A 394 4.94 -11.44 -0.97
C GLN A 394 5.02 -11.35 -2.50
N LEU A 395 6.12 -10.83 -3.07
CA LEU A 395 6.30 -10.56 -4.50
C LEU A 395 5.15 -9.73 -5.11
N GLN A 396 4.68 -8.73 -4.38
CA GLN A 396 3.59 -7.83 -4.79
C GLN A 396 3.73 -6.41 -4.22
N ALA A 397 4.82 -6.11 -3.49
CA ALA A 397 5.00 -4.82 -2.86
C ALA A 397 4.98 -3.68 -3.88
N HIS A 398 4.25 -2.60 -3.56
CA HIS A 398 4.36 -1.33 -4.27
C HIS A 398 5.79 -0.79 -4.11
N HIS A 399 6.29 -0.75 -2.86
CA HIS A 399 7.67 -0.41 -2.55
C HIS A 399 8.12 -1.06 -1.25
N SER A 400 9.44 -1.13 -1.09
CA SER A 400 10.10 -1.38 0.17
C SER A 400 11.03 -0.21 0.47
N ILE A 401 11.19 0.13 1.76
CA ILE A 401 11.94 1.31 2.20
C ILE A 401 12.68 1.01 3.49
N ILE A 402 13.88 1.59 3.61
CA ILE A 402 14.71 1.52 4.81
C ILE A 402 15.09 2.95 5.21
N PHE A 403 15.05 3.27 6.48
CA PHE A 403 15.42 4.56 7.04
C PHE A 403 16.52 4.40 8.07
N SER A 404 17.50 5.31 8.04
CA SER A 404 18.46 5.56 9.10
C SER A 404 18.26 7.01 9.58
N PRO A 405 17.42 7.23 10.60
CA PRO A 405 16.95 8.56 11.00
C PRO A 405 18.06 9.51 11.45
N GLU A 406 19.01 9.03 12.25
CA GLU A 406 20.13 9.85 12.74
C GLU A 406 21.03 10.33 11.60
N LYS A 407 21.27 9.46 10.60
CA LYS A 407 22.07 9.77 9.42
C LYS A 407 21.31 10.51 8.33
N LYS A 408 19.98 10.60 8.43
CA LYS A 408 19.08 11.17 7.41
C LYS A 408 19.16 10.44 6.08
N LEU A 409 19.45 9.14 6.10
CA LEU A 409 19.54 8.29 4.91
C LEU A 409 18.25 7.50 4.71
N VAL A 410 17.85 7.38 3.44
CA VAL A 410 16.66 6.61 3.03
C VAL A 410 17.02 5.75 1.82
N TRP A 411 16.67 4.47 1.87
CA TRP A 411 16.82 3.55 0.74
C TRP A 411 15.44 3.13 0.24
N VAL A 412 15.20 3.28 -1.06
CA VAL A 412 13.92 2.93 -1.71
C VAL A 412 14.16 1.86 -2.76
N SER A 413 13.42 0.75 -2.66
CA SER A 413 13.55 -0.35 -3.63
C SER A 413 13.09 0.03 -5.02
N SER A 414 13.90 -0.31 -6.04
CA SER A 414 13.48 -0.29 -7.43
C SER A 414 12.70 -1.56 -7.81
N SER A 415 12.14 -1.57 -9.02
CA SER A 415 11.38 -2.72 -9.52
C SER A 415 12.29 -3.88 -9.95
N PRO A 416 11.79 -5.13 -9.93
CA PRO A 416 10.43 -5.54 -9.58
C PRO A 416 10.25 -5.69 -8.06
N TYR A 417 9.08 -5.27 -7.54
CA TYR A 417 8.70 -5.35 -6.12
C TYR A 417 9.77 -4.72 -5.21
N GLN A 418 10.30 -5.45 -4.20
CA GLN A 418 11.44 -5.07 -3.36
C GLN A 418 12.75 -5.77 -3.74
N LEU A 419 12.79 -6.43 -4.89
CA LEU A 419 13.95 -7.23 -5.34
C LEU A 419 15.01 -6.38 -6.05
N GLY A 420 14.61 -5.28 -6.71
CA GLY A 420 15.54 -4.38 -7.38
C GLY A 420 16.51 -3.71 -6.41
N GLU A 421 17.45 -2.99 -6.95
CA GLU A 421 18.41 -2.19 -6.19
C GLU A 421 17.66 -1.22 -5.25
N TYR A 422 18.12 -1.06 -4.01
CA TYR A 422 17.64 0.00 -3.13
C TYR A 422 18.48 1.24 -3.36
N VAL A 423 17.83 2.28 -3.86
CA VAL A 423 18.44 3.57 -4.18
C VAL A 423 18.51 4.41 -2.91
N CYS A 424 19.70 4.89 -2.58
CA CYS A 424 19.95 5.71 -1.39
C CYS A 424 19.73 7.19 -1.66
N TYR A 425 19.12 7.87 -0.71
CA TYR A 425 18.89 9.32 -0.69
C TYR A 425 19.39 9.91 0.63
N ASP A 426 20.25 10.94 0.55
CA ASP A 426 20.72 11.70 1.71
C ASP A 426 19.93 13.02 1.82
N LEU A 427 19.06 13.12 2.82
CA LEU A 427 18.21 14.29 3.00
C LEU A 427 18.99 15.55 3.36
N ASN A 428 20.20 15.43 3.93
CA ASN A 428 21.07 16.59 4.18
C ASN A 428 21.53 17.23 2.87
N ILE A 429 21.76 16.41 1.83
CA ILE A 429 22.14 16.87 0.50
C ILE A 429 20.93 17.40 -0.25
N ILE A 430 19.82 16.63 -0.28
CA ILE A 430 18.62 16.94 -1.06
C ILE A 430 17.99 18.26 -0.63
N PHE A 431 17.90 18.52 0.67
CA PHE A 431 17.35 19.77 1.21
C PHE A 431 18.43 20.83 1.46
N SER A 432 19.48 20.85 0.61
CA SER A 432 20.52 21.87 0.57
C SER A 432 20.56 22.54 -0.82
N GLU A 433 21.38 23.59 -0.95
CA GLU A 433 21.61 24.22 -2.27
C GLU A 433 22.27 23.28 -3.29
N LYS A 434 22.91 22.19 -2.82
CA LYS A 434 23.60 21.18 -3.66
C LYS A 434 22.71 19.94 -3.95
N ARG A 435 21.40 20.11 -3.99
CA ARG A 435 20.39 19.03 -4.08
C ARG A 435 20.53 18.08 -5.28
N LEU A 436 21.08 18.57 -6.38
CA LEU A 436 21.37 17.76 -7.56
C LEU A 436 22.88 17.59 -7.70
N GLN A 437 23.38 16.41 -7.37
CA GLN A 437 24.77 16.06 -7.64
C GLN A 437 24.85 15.38 -9.01
N ASN A 438 25.54 16.01 -9.96
CA ASN A 438 25.66 15.51 -11.33
C ASN A 438 24.31 15.24 -12.02
N GLY A 439 23.25 15.98 -11.64
CA GLY A 439 21.92 15.81 -12.20
C GLY A 439 21.07 14.69 -11.56
N GLU A 440 21.53 14.09 -10.46
CA GLU A 440 20.84 13.00 -9.73
C GLU A 440 20.54 13.41 -8.29
N PHE A 441 19.39 12.97 -7.74
CA PHE A 441 19.07 13.08 -6.31
C PHE A 441 19.69 11.95 -5.50
N ALA A 442 19.94 10.80 -6.13
CA ALA A 442 20.45 9.61 -5.48
C ALA A 442 21.92 9.69 -5.09
N THR A 443 22.27 9.15 -3.94
CA THR A 443 23.65 8.92 -3.47
C THR A 443 24.09 7.52 -3.87
N SER A 444 24.35 7.31 -5.16
CA SER A 444 24.49 5.99 -5.79
C SER A 444 25.59 5.10 -5.18
N SER A 445 26.62 5.70 -4.53
CA SER A 445 27.69 4.94 -3.84
C SER A 445 27.21 4.18 -2.60
N MET A 446 26.03 4.50 -2.11
CA MET A 446 25.41 3.88 -0.91
C MET A 446 24.21 2.99 -1.27
N ASN A 447 24.00 2.70 -2.53
CA ASN A 447 22.91 1.82 -2.95
C ASN A 447 23.13 0.39 -2.44
N ILE A 448 22.03 -0.31 -2.13
CA ILE A 448 22.07 -1.74 -1.79
C ILE A 448 21.77 -2.53 -3.07
N ALA A 449 22.63 -3.48 -3.39
CA ALA A 449 22.52 -4.28 -4.62
C ALA A 449 21.15 -4.99 -4.74
N GLN A 450 20.75 -5.26 -5.98
CA GLN A 450 19.56 -6.07 -6.26
C GLN A 450 19.67 -7.47 -5.67
N ASP A 451 18.52 -8.08 -5.41
CA ASP A 451 18.45 -9.47 -4.95
C ASP A 451 18.85 -10.44 -6.06
N PRO A 452 19.81 -11.36 -5.83
CA PRO A 452 20.20 -12.35 -6.84
C PRO A 452 19.03 -13.24 -7.32
N PHE A 453 17.96 -13.33 -6.54
CA PHE A 453 16.74 -14.05 -6.93
C PHE A 453 16.14 -13.57 -8.26
N ILE A 454 16.32 -12.28 -8.62
CA ILE A 454 15.83 -11.74 -9.90
C ILE A 454 16.36 -12.52 -11.12
N ASP A 455 17.61 -12.98 -11.04
CA ASP A 455 18.29 -13.67 -12.14
C ASP A 455 18.11 -15.19 -12.09
N SER A 456 17.47 -15.70 -11.04
CA SER A 456 17.24 -17.14 -10.81
C SER A 456 16.22 -17.75 -11.80
N GLN A 457 16.28 -19.08 -11.95
CA GLN A 457 15.27 -19.81 -12.69
C GLN A 457 13.93 -19.78 -11.95
N GLU A 458 13.96 -19.82 -10.63
CA GLU A 458 12.79 -19.77 -9.75
C GLU A 458 11.96 -18.48 -9.94
N PHE A 459 12.60 -17.34 -10.16
CA PHE A 459 11.90 -16.08 -10.44
C PHE A 459 11.29 -16.08 -11.86
N LYS A 460 11.97 -16.68 -12.83
CA LYS A 460 11.41 -16.86 -14.18
C LYS A 460 10.19 -17.78 -14.14
N ASP A 461 10.29 -18.90 -13.42
CA ASP A 461 9.19 -19.85 -13.20
C ASP A 461 8.01 -19.20 -12.48
N TYR A 462 8.27 -18.35 -11.46
CA TYR A 462 7.24 -17.57 -10.80
C TYR A 462 6.50 -16.62 -11.75
N LYS A 463 7.21 -15.91 -12.62
CA LYS A 463 6.58 -15.02 -13.62
C LYS A 463 5.70 -15.82 -14.60
N GLU A 464 6.22 -16.91 -15.14
CA GLU A 464 5.48 -17.80 -16.02
C GLU A 464 4.26 -18.40 -15.29
N CYS A 465 4.41 -18.79 -14.02
CA CYS A 465 3.31 -19.28 -13.20
C CYS A 465 2.18 -18.23 -13.05
N LYS A 466 2.52 -16.95 -12.86
CA LYS A 466 1.51 -15.86 -12.80
C LYS A 466 0.73 -15.72 -14.12
N GLU A 467 1.40 -15.85 -15.26
CA GLU A 467 0.75 -15.79 -16.57
C GLU A 467 -0.17 -16.98 -16.80
N LYS A 468 0.33 -18.20 -16.57
CA LYS A 468 -0.47 -19.42 -16.68
C LYS A 468 -1.64 -19.45 -15.68
N MET A 469 -1.50 -18.87 -14.49
CA MET A 469 -2.59 -18.73 -13.54
C MET A 469 -3.79 -17.99 -14.16
N ARG A 470 -3.52 -16.85 -14.83
CA ARG A 470 -4.56 -16.07 -15.51
C ARG A 470 -5.22 -16.87 -16.65
N GLU A 471 -4.44 -17.66 -17.38
CA GLU A 471 -4.96 -18.53 -18.46
C GLU A 471 -5.85 -19.64 -17.89
N VAL A 472 -5.45 -20.29 -16.79
CA VAL A 472 -6.25 -21.31 -16.10
C VAL A 472 -7.55 -20.72 -15.54
N GLU A 473 -7.49 -19.54 -14.92
CA GLU A 473 -8.67 -18.81 -14.42
C GLU A 473 -9.64 -18.47 -15.57
N LYS A 474 -9.11 -17.99 -16.70
CA LYS A 474 -9.89 -17.70 -17.91
C LYS A 474 -10.53 -18.98 -18.47
N ALA A 475 -9.76 -20.05 -18.64
CA ALA A 475 -10.26 -21.34 -19.14
C ALA A 475 -11.28 -21.99 -18.19
N THR A 476 -11.21 -21.71 -16.89
CA THR A 476 -12.18 -22.15 -15.89
C THR A 476 -13.54 -21.47 -16.09
N SER A 477 -13.55 -20.19 -16.46
CA SER A 477 -14.77 -19.40 -16.70
C SER A 477 -15.35 -19.58 -18.11
N THR A 478 -14.55 -20.04 -19.08
CA THR A 478 -14.93 -20.20 -20.49
C THR A 478 -15.20 -21.66 -20.79
N LYS A 479 -16.41 -22.00 -21.31
CA LYS A 479 -16.80 -23.41 -21.56
C LYS A 479 -15.95 -24.10 -22.61
N ASP A 480 -15.59 -23.39 -23.66
CA ASP A 480 -14.98 -23.97 -24.89
C ASP A 480 -13.44 -23.91 -24.89
N GLN A 481 -12.82 -23.36 -23.84
CA GLN A 481 -11.36 -23.34 -23.72
C GLN A 481 -10.87 -24.55 -22.92
N PHE A 482 -10.14 -25.46 -23.58
CA PHE A 482 -9.55 -26.65 -22.95
C PHE A 482 -8.05 -26.51 -22.83
N LEU A 483 -7.53 -26.97 -21.68
CA LEU A 483 -6.10 -27.06 -21.38
C LEU A 483 -5.74 -28.53 -21.20
N SER A 484 -4.61 -28.96 -21.76
CA SER A 484 -4.15 -30.35 -21.64
C SER A 484 -3.66 -30.65 -20.23
N ASP A 485 -3.67 -31.93 -19.83
CA ASP A 485 -3.08 -32.36 -18.55
C ASP A 485 -1.59 -32.03 -18.50
N GLN A 486 -0.87 -32.09 -19.62
CA GLN A 486 0.54 -31.68 -19.71
C GLN A 486 0.71 -30.20 -19.37
N TYR A 487 -0.13 -29.32 -19.91
CA TYR A 487 -0.13 -27.88 -19.60
C TYR A 487 -0.35 -27.64 -18.10
N LEU A 488 -1.38 -28.27 -17.50
CA LEU A 488 -1.72 -28.12 -16.10
C LEU A 488 -0.64 -28.68 -15.16
N ASN A 489 0.02 -29.79 -15.56
CA ASN A 489 1.15 -30.33 -14.80
C ASN A 489 2.35 -29.40 -14.85
N HIS A 490 2.67 -28.82 -16.01
CA HIS A 490 3.72 -27.82 -16.11
C HIS A 490 3.39 -26.58 -15.26
N PHE A 491 2.18 -26.03 -15.35
CA PHE A 491 1.73 -24.92 -14.51
C PHE A 491 1.95 -25.17 -13.01
N LYS A 492 1.59 -26.38 -12.51
CA LYS A 492 1.80 -26.74 -11.11
C LYS A 492 3.28 -26.87 -10.75
N ALA A 493 4.12 -27.38 -11.66
CA ALA A 493 5.53 -27.57 -11.45
C ALA A 493 6.31 -26.25 -11.28
N LEU A 494 5.88 -25.17 -11.96
CA LEU A 494 6.49 -23.85 -11.88
C LEU A 494 6.48 -23.26 -10.45
N ASN A 495 5.52 -23.68 -9.59
CA ASN A 495 5.43 -23.21 -8.21
C ASN A 495 4.79 -24.27 -7.31
N ALA A 496 5.44 -25.44 -7.24
CA ALA A 496 4.88 -26.65 -6.66
C ALA A 496 4.57 -26.58 -5.15
N ASP A 497 5.11 -25.60 -4.45
CA ASP A 497 4.81 -25.39 -3.02
C ASP A 497 3.68 -24.40 -2.77
N PHE A 498 3.21 -23.71 -3.80
CA PHE A 498 2.11 -22.76 -3.70
C PHE A 498 0.75 -23.44 -3.77
N TRP A 499 -0.04 -23.37 -2.72
CA TRP A 499 -1.35 -24.02 -2.63
C TRP A 499 -2.32 -23.63 -3.77
N LYS A 500 -2.20 -22.41 -4.26
CA LYS A 500 -3.13 -21.81 -5.22
C LYS A 500 -3.05 -22.46 -6.61
N VAL A 501 -1.89 -22.98 -7.04
CA VAL A 501 -1.76 -23.67 -8.33
C VAL A 501 -2.61 -24.95 -8.37
N TYR A 502 -2.69 -25.67 -7.26
CA TYR A 502 -3.56 -26.85 -7.13
C TYR A 502 -5.03 -26.46 -7.02
N PHE A 503 -5.33 -25.39 -6.26
CA PHE A 503 -6.70 -24.92 -6.11
C PHE A 503 -7.30 -24.47 -7.44
N GLU A 504 -6.58 -23.67 -8.25
CA GLU A 504 -7.04 -23.22 -9.56
C GLU A 504 -7.17 -24.40 -10.56
N THR A 505 -6.22 -25.34 -10.54
CA THR A 505 -6.32 -26.58 -11.34
C THR A 505 -7.54 -27.41 -10.92
N GLY A 506 -7.82 -27.51 -9.62
CA GLY A 506 -9.02 -28.18 -9.10
C GLY A 506 -10.32 -27.55 -9.57
N LYS A 507 -10.40 -26.21 -9.58
CA LYS A 507 -11.55 -25.47 -10.12
C LYS A 507 -11.71 -25.70 -11.61
N TYR A 508 -10.61 -25.69 -12.36
CA TYR A 508 -10.62 -25.98 -13.80
C TYR A 508 -11.22 -27.36 -14.06
N TYR A 509 -10.68 -28.44 -13.47
CA TYR A 509 -11.22 -29.79 -13.65
C TYR A 509 -12.69 -29.90 -13.21
N TYR A 510 -13.09 -29.21 -12.15
CA TYR A 510 -14.50 -29.16 -11.74
C TYR A 510 -15.38 -28.54 -12.83
N SER A 511 -14.94 -27.46 -13.47
CA SER A 511 -15.67 -26.78 -14.56
C SER A 511 -15.83 -27.66 -15.79
N LYS A 512 -14.86 -28.54 -16.04
CA LYS A 512 -14.86 -29.54 -17.15
C LYS A 512 -15.53 -30.86 -16.75
N LYS A 513 -16.13 -30.97 -15.56
CA LYS A 513 -16.81 -32.16 -15.02
C LYS A 513 -15.87 -33.37 -14.79
N GLU A 514 -14.56 -33.14 -14.71
CA GLU A 514 -13.52 -34.12 -14.37
C GLU A 514 -13.36 -34.25 -12.87
N TYR A 515 -14.41 -34.69 -12.17
CA TYR A 515 -14.53 -34.57 -10.71
C TYR A 515 -13.47 -35.38 -9.93
N GLN A 516 -12.98 -36.49 -10.44
CA GLN A 516 -11.91 -37.27 -9.79
C GLN A 516 -10.59 -36.51 -9.80
N LYS A 517 -10.19 -35.91 -10.93
CA LYS A 517 -9.00 -35.08 -11.00
C LYS A 517 -9.15 -33.82 -10.11
N SER A 518 -10.33 -33.19 -10.15
CA SER A 518 -10.65 -32.04 -9.29
C SER A 518 -10.49 -32.35 -7.79
N LYS A 519 -10.96 -33.54 -7.34
CA LYS A 519 -10.80 -34.00 -5.96
C LYS A 519 -9.32 -34.07 -5.57
N ILE A 520 -8.50 -34.74 -6.38
CA ILE A 520 -7.06 -34.92 -6.14
C ILE A 520 -6.37 -33.56 -5.97
N GLU A 521 -6.68 -32.59 -6.82
CA GLU A 521 -6.06 -31.28 -6.78
C GLU A 521 -6.47 -30.47 -5.53
N PHE A 522 -7.75 -30.49 -5.12
CA PHE A 522 -8.16 -29.85 -3.87
C PHE A 522 -7.56 -30.51 -2.62
N GLU A 523 -7.45 -31.85 -2.60
CA GLU A 523 -6.78 -32.58 -1.53
C GLU A 523 -5.30 -32.18 -1.48
N LYS A 524 -4.62 -32.06 -2.64
CA LYS A 524 -3.23 -31.61 -2.71
C LYS A 524 -3.06 -30.16 -2.23
N ALA A 525 -3.97 -29.23 -2.60
CA ALA A 525 -3.96 -27.86 -2.11
C ALA A 525 -4.01 -27.81 -0.56
N LEU A 526 -4.82 -28.68 0.07
CA LEU A 526 -4.95 -28.75 1.52
C LEU A 526 -3.69 -29.27 2.25
N THR A 527 -2.74 -29.87 1.55
CA THR A 527 -1.44 -30.30 2.12
C THR A 527 -0.38 -29.21 2.13
N LYS A 528 -0.64 -28.07 1.46
CA LYS A 528 0.29 -26.94 1.32
C LYS A 528 0.05 -25.89 2.40
N GLU A 529 0.98 -24.92 2.52
CA GLU A 529 0.84 -23.79 3.42
C GLU A 529 -0.19 -22.80 2.86
N ILE A 530 -1.44 -22.88 3.35
CA ILE A 530 -2.55 -22.06 2.88
C ILE A 530 -2.50 -20.70 3.57
N THR A 531 -2.73 -19.63 2.82
CA THR A 531 -2.56 -18.25 3.26
C THR A 531 -3.48 -17.89 4.45
N THR A 532 -4.79 -18.09 4.31
CA THR A 532 -5.78 -17.68 5.33
C THR A 532 -6.73 -18.82 5.71
N THR A 533 -7.40 -18.67 6.84
CA THR A 533 -8.49 -19.57 7.25
C THR A 533 -9.66 -19.53 6.25
N GLN A 534 -9.94 -18.38 5.65
CA GLN A 534 -10.97 -18.24 4.62
C GLN A 534 -10.61 -19.04 3.36
N ASP A 535 -9.36 -18.98 2.90
CA ASP A 535 -8.89 -19.78 1.76
C ASP A 535 -9.04 -21.27 2.04
N LYS A 536 -8.61 -21.71 3.22
CA LYS A 536 -8.76 -23.11 3.65
C LYS A 536 -10.21 -23.56 3.64
N ASN A 537 -11.12 -22.73 4.13
CA ASN A 537 -12.56 -23.03 4.13
C ASN A 537 -13.13 -23.04 2.70
N THR A 538 -12.63 -22.16 1.83
CA THR A 538 -13.01 -22.12 0.43
C THR A 538 -12.59 -23.39 -0.31
N ILE A 539 -11.36 -23.85 -0.12
CA ILE A 539 -10.88 -25.14 -0.69
C ILE A 539 -11.75 -26.29 -0.19
N LYS A 540 -12.00 -26.39 1.13
CA LYS A 540 -12.86 -27.42 1.71
C LYS A 540 -14.27 -27.41 1.14
N LYS A 541 -14.86 -26.23 0.93
CA LYS A 541 -16.18 -26.07 0.29
C LYS A 541 -16.19 -26.61 -1.13
N HIS A 542 -15.16 -26.33 -1.93
CA HIS A 542 -15.02 -26.86 -3.28
C HIS A 542 -14.82 -28.37 -3.27
N LEU A 543 -13.95 -28.89 -2.42
CA LEU A 543 -13.75 -30.33 -2.24
C LEU A 543 -15.06 -31.05 -1.90
N ASN A 544 -15.82 -30.55 -0.93
CA ASN A 544 -17.10 -31.14 -0.54
C ASN A 544 -18.12 -31.16 -1.68
N LYS A 545 -18.18 -30.10 -2.49
CA LYS A 545 -19.03 -30.08 -3.70
C LYS A 545 -18.58 -31.13 -4.72
N THR A 546 -17.28 -31.28 -4.91
CA THR A 546 -16.67 -32.26 -5.82
C THR A 546 -16.97 -33.69 -5.37
N LEU A 547 -16.81 -33.99 -4.07
CA LEU A 547 -17.11 -35.31 -3.49
C LEU A 547 -18.57 -35.75 -3.72
N LYS A 548 -19.53 -34.81 -3.61
CA LYS A 548 -20.94 -35.10 -3.95
C LYS A 548 -21.11 -35.50 -5.40
N LYS A 549 -20.39 -34.85 -6.35
CA LYS A 549 -20.46 -35.18 -7.77
C LYS A 549 -19.76 -36.50 -8.12
N VAL A 550 -18.67 -36.83 -7.43
CA VAL A 550 -17.98 -38.11 -7.55
C VAL A 550 -18.90 -39.27 -7.13
N LYS A 551 -19.63 -39.13 -6.00
CA LYS A 551 -20.59 -40.15 -5.54
C LYS A 551 -21.78 -40.35 -6.49
N LEU A 552 -22.25 -39.31 -7.15
CA LEU A 552 -23.36 -39.36 -8.09
C LEU A 552 -22.98 -39.98 -9.47
N LYS A 553 -21.66 -40.09 -9.76
CA LYS A 553 -21.16 -40.72 -10.99
C LYS A 553 -20.72 -42.19 -10.79
N LYS A 554 -20.67 -42.70 -9.56
CA LYS A 554 -20.61 -44.12 -9.21
C LYS A 554 -22.03 -44.71 -9.17
#